data_e84ae663ea94da37aff0cb945b139456
#
_entry.id   e84ae663ea94da37aff0cb945b139456
#
_cell.length_a   1.000
_cell.length_b   1.000
_cell.length_c   1.000
_cell.angle_alpha   90.00
_cell.angle_beta   90.00
_cell.angle_gamma   90.00
#
_symmetry.space_group_name_H-M   'P 1'
#
loop_
_entity.id
_entity.type
_entity.pdbx_description
1 polymer ?
#
loop_
_entity_poly.entity_id
_entity_poly.type
_entity_poly.pdbx_seq_one_letter_code
_entity_poly.pdbx_strand_id
1 'polypeptide(L)'
;MSPRAAWRLESLGFQEVYDYTVGKLDWLASGLPTEGTNANKPRAGSLARKDVPTCKLNERLGGVAERARSLGWDAAVVVNADRVVFGLLRAKELAADPERLISEAMRPGPSTFRPYVLADEMVNTMLDHKLESSPITTSDGRLVGLLRQKDVVDATRSGA
;
A
#
# COMPACT_ATOMS: atom_id res chain seq x y z
N MET A 1 -6.29 10.68 -19.17
CA MET A 1 -6.21 11.25 -20.51
C MET A 1 -7.27 12.33 -20.63
N SER A 2 -7.04 13.36 -21.40
CA SER A 2 -8.00 14.46 -21.54
C SER A 2 -9.14 14.04 -22.48
N PRO A 3 -10.40 14.39 -22.23
CA PRO A 3 -11.52 14.22 -23.18
C PRO A 3 -11.22 14.71 -24.60
N ARG A 4 -10.37 15.72 -24.74
CA ARG A 4 -9.84 16.20 -26.03
C ARG A 4 -9.11 15.12 -26.83
N ALA A 5 -8.32 14.28 -26.16
CA ALA A 5 -7.57 13.22 -26.84
C ALA A 5 -8.51 12.12 -27.31
N ALA A 6 -9.50 11.76 -26.53
CA ALA A 6 -10.55 10.80 -26.91
C ALA A 6 -11.29 11.31 -28.15
N TRP A 7 -11.80 12.53 -28.11
CA TRP A 7 -12.47 13.16 -29.26
C TRP A 7 -11.57 13.20 -30.51
N ARG A 8 -10.27 13.50 -30.36
CA ARG A 8 -9.33 13.52 -31.50
C ARG A 8 -9.16 12.13 -32.11
N LEU A 9 -9.09 11.08 -31.29
CA LEU A 9 -9.00 9.70 -31.78
C LEU A 9 -10.26 9.30 -32.54
N GLU A 10 -11.44 9.60 -32.00
CA GLU A 10 -12.72 9.39 -32.68
C GLU A 10 -12.77 10.11 -34.04
N SER A 11 -12.30 11.37 -34.10
CA SER A 11 -12.23 12.14 -35.33
C SER A 11 -11.26 11.59 -36.39
N LEU A 12 -10.32 10.74 -35.97
CA LEU A 12 -9.37 10.01 -36.82
C LEU A 12 -9.91 8.63 -37.25
N GLY A 13 -11.13 8.28 -36.89
CA GLY A 13 -11.81 7.05 -37.28
C GLY A 13 -11.66 5.85 -36.34
N PHE A 14 -11.07 6.03 -35.16
CA PHE A 14 -11.06 4.98 -34.14
C PHE A 14 -12.47 4.82 -33.57
N GLN A 15 -13.05 3.61 -33.68
CA GLN A 15 -14.43 3.35 -33.29
C GLN A 15 -14.62 3.04 -31.80
N GLU A 16 -13.58 2.50 -31.13
CA GLU A 16 -13.59 2.14 -29.72
C GLU A 16 -12.59 2.99 -28.96
N VAL A 17 -13.02 4.18 -28.57
CA VAL A 17 -12.21 5.12 -27.77
C VAL A 17 -12.78 5.22 -26.38
N TYR A 18 -11.98 4.91 -25.38
CA TYR A 18 -12.36 4.96 -23.95
C TYR A 18 -11.54 6.01 -23.22
N ASP A 19 -12.20 6.91 -22.51
CA ASP A 19 -11.54 7.85 -21.59
C ASP A 19 -11.51 7.28 -20.18
N TYR A 20 -10.29 6.98 -19.69
CA TYR A 20 -10.09 6.51 -18.33
C TYR A 20 -10.07 7.69 -17.36
N THR A 21 -11.26 8.09 -16.87
CA THR A 21 -11.50 9.33 -16.14
C THR A 21 -10.75 9.44 -14.81
N VAL A 22 -10.49 8.31 -14.12
CA VAL A 22 -9.70 8.27 -12.87
C VAL A 22 -8.21 8.48 -13.09
N GLY A 23 -7.74 8.39 -14.33
CA GLY A 23 -6.43 8.82 -14.75
C GLY A 23 -5.30 7.83 -14.54
N LYS A 24 -4.12 8.21 -15.03
CA LYS A 24 -2.92 7.35 -15.09
C LYS A 24 -2.49 6.81 -13.73
N LEU A 25 -2.64 7.58 -12.67
CA LEU A 25 -2.21 7.14 -11.34
C LEU A 25 -3.05 5.97 -10.82
N ASP A 26 -4.35 5.99 -11.08
CA ASP A 26 -5.25 4.89 -10.73
C ASP A 26 -4.99 3.64 -11.59
N TRP A 27 -4.74 3.83 -12.89
CA TRP A 27 -4.29 2.76 -13.79
C TRP A 27 -3.07 2.02 -13.25
N LEU A 28 -2.04 2.77 -12.84
CA LEU A 28 -0.83 2.22 -12.24
C LEU A 28 -1.08 1.58 -10.87
N ALA A 29 -1.96 2.16 -10.07
CA ALA A 29 -2.33 1.62 -8.76
C ALA A 29 -3.07 0.28 -8.87
N SER A 30 -3.84 0.10 -9.94
CA SER A 30 -4.58 -1.12 -10.23
C SER A 30 -3.71 -2.21 -10.88
N GLY A 31 -2.41 -1.94 -11.12
CA GLY A 31 -1.48 -2.90 -11.72
C GLY A 31 -1.77 -3.23 -13.19
N LEU A 32 -2.48 -2.33 -13.89
CA LEU A 32 -2.85 -2.52 -15.28
C LEU A 32 -1.63 -2.37 -16.20
N PRO A 33 -1.64 -2.98 -17.40
CA PRO A 33 -0.50 -2.99 -18.32
C PRO A 33 0.00 -1.59 -18.66
N THR A 34 1.32 -1.44 -18.74
CA THR A 34 1.97 -0.18 -19.09
C THR A 34 3.05 -0.41 -20.12
N GLU A 35 3.42 0.64 -20.85
CA GLU A 35 4.51 0.65 -21.80
C GLU A 35 5.60 1.66 -21.38
N GLY A 36 6.78 1.54 -21.99
CA GLY A 36 7.93 2.41 -21.77
C GLY A 36 8.96 1.84 -20.82
N THR A 37 10.01 2.59 -20.53
CA THR A 37 11.23 2.18 -19.81
C THR A 37 10.98 1.57 -18.45
N ASN A 38 9.91 1.97 -17.77
CA ASN A 38 9.57 1.51 -16.41
C ASN A 38 8.37 0.54 -16.40
N ALA A 39 7.95 0.01 -17.55
CA ALA A 39 6.78 -0.86 -17.64
C ALA A 39 6.92 -2.12 -16.79
N ASN A 40 8.10 -2.74 -16.84
CA ASN A 40 8.37 -4.02 -16.15
C ASN A 40 9.00 -3.85 -14.75
N LYS A 41 9.23 -2.61 -14.30
CA LYS A 41 9.80 -2.39 -12.96
C LYS A 41 8.76 -2.67 -11.87
N PRO A 42 9.15 -3.39 -10.79
CA PRO A 42 8.25 -3.64 -9.68
C PRO A 42 7.84 -2.32 -9.00
N ARG A 43 6.59 -2.28 -8.54
CA ARG A 43 5.99 -1.12 -7.86
C ARG A 43 5.52 -1.50 -6.47
N ALA A 44 5.41 -0.52 -5.59
CA ALA A 44 4.96 -0.71 -4.21
C ALA A 44 3.66 -1.52 -4.11
N GLY A 45 2.70 -1.28 -4.99
CA GLY A 45 1.41 -1.98 -5.00
C GLY A 45 1.51 -3.47 -5.35
N SER A 46 2.43 -3.84 -6.24
CA SER A 46 2.65 -5.25 -6.60
C SER A 46 3.43 -6.03 -5.54
N LEU A 47 4.25 -5.33 -4.74
CA LEU A 47 5.05 -5.91 -3.68
C LEU A 47 4.36 -5.90 -2.32
N ALA A 48 3.33 -5.06 -2.15
CA ALA A 48 2.58 -4.95 -0.91
C ALA A 48 1.82 -6.25 -0.61
N ARG A 49 2.05 -6.79 0.57
CA ARG A 49 1.33 -7.97 1.05
C ARG A 49 -0.08 -7.59 1.48
N LYS A 50 -1.07 -8.26 0.89
CA LYS A 50 -2.50 -8.00 1.12
C LYS A 50 -3.06 -8.80 2.29
N ASP A 51 -2.32 -9.81 2.76
CA ASP A 51 -2.66 -10.70 3.87
C ASP A 51 -2.31 -10.13 5.25
N VAL A 52 -1.91 -8.84 5.32
CA VAL A 52 -1.62 -8.18 6.59
C VAL A 52 -2.88 -8.12 7.46
N PRO A 53 -2.78 -8.49 8.76
CA PRO A 53 -3.90 -8.38 9.67
C PRO A 53 -4.31 -6.92 9.86
N THR A 54 -5.62 -6.70 9.86
CA THR A 54 -6.21 -5.38 10.16
C THR A 54 -6.98 -5.43 11.46
N CYS A 55 -7.11 -4.28 12.12
CA CYS A 55 -7.88 -4.11 13.34
C CYS A 55 -8.57 -2.76 13.38
N LYS A 56 -9.53 -2.64 14.32
CA LYS A 56 -10.29 -1.41 14.58
C LYS A 56 -9.82 -0.77 15.88
N LEU A 57 -10.10 0.53 16.03
CA LEU A 57 -9.71 1.32 17.21
C LEU A 57 -10.23 0.78 18.54
N ASN A 58 -11.39 0.14 18.54
CA ASN A 58 -12.07 -0.38 19.73
C ASN A 58 -11.74 -1.85 20.05
N GLU A 59 -10.85 -2.49 19.30
CA GLU A 59 -10.37 -3.84 19.63
C GLU A 59 -9.33 -3.79 20.78
N ARG A 60 -9.14 -4.92 21.47
CA ARG A 60 -8.08 -5.09 22.46
C ARG A 60 -6.82 -5.62 21.81
N LEU A 61 -5.68 -5.17 22.30
CA LEU A 61 -4.37 -5.49 21.73
C LEU A 61 -4.06 -7.00 21.73
N GLY A 62 -4.44 -7.72 22.80
CA GLY A 62 -4.19 -9.15 22.93
C GLY A 62 -4.76 -9.98 21.78
N GLY A 63 -6.03 -9.75 21.42
CA GLY A 63 -6.66 -10.46 20.30
C GLY A 63 -6.04 -10.13 18.95
N VAL A 64 -5.60 -8.88 18.76
CA VAL A 64 -4.92 -8.45 17.51
C VAL A 64 -3.52 -9.06 17.44
N ALA A 65 -2.78 -9.09 18.53
CA ALA A 65 -1.44 -9.68 18.62
C ALA A 65 -1.47 -11.19 18.32
N GLU A 66 -2.46 -11.90 18.86
CA GLU A 66 -2.65 -13.33 18.60
C GLU A 66 -2.98 -13.59 17.12
N ARG A 67 -3.90 -12.83 16.54
CA ARG A 67 -4.25 -12.88 15.12
C ARG A 67 -3.05 -12.58 14.23
N ALA A 68 -2.26 -11.56 14.54
CA ALA A 68 -1.05 -11.24 13.80
C ALA A 68 -0.04 -12.39 13.84
N ARG A 69 0.19 -12.94 15.03
CA ARG A 69 1.13 -14.06 15.23
C ARG A 69 0.69 -15.32 14.48
N SER A 70 -0.60 -15.66 14.51
CA SER A 70 -1.14 -16.85 13.81
C SER A 70 -0.99 -16.74 12.28
N LEU A 71 -0.94 -15.52 11.75
CA LEU A 71 -0.73 -15.23 10.33
C LEU A 71 0.76 -15.01 9.96
N GLY A 72 1.67 -15.18 10.91
CA GLY A 72 3.12 -14.96 10.69
C GLY A 72 3.50 -13.49 10.50
N TRP A 73 2.73 -12.58 11.13
CA TRP A 73 2.97 -11.15 11.09
C TRP A 73 3.45 -10.61 12.43
N ASP A 74 4.34 -9.64 12.36
CA ASP A 74 4.82 -8.81 13.47
C ASP A 74 4.26 -7.37 13.43
N ALA A 75 3.24 -7.17 12.62
CA ALA A 75 2.55 -5.89 12.45
C ALA A 75 1.06 -6.09 12.19
N ALA A 76 0.26 -5.07 12.50
CA ALA A 76 -1.15 -4.98 12.12
C ALA A 76 -1.50 -3.53 11.75
N VAL A 77 -2.40 -3.36 10.78
CA VAL A 77 -2.82 -2.03 10.31
C VAL A 77 -4.17 -1.68 10.90
N VAL A 78 -4.25 -0.50 11.51
CA VAL A 78 -5.49 0.00 12.10
C VAL A 78 -6.29 0.74 11.03
N VAL A 79 -7.51 0.28 10.77
CA VAL A 79 -8.37 0.82 9.71
C VAL A 79 -9.80 1.07 10.22
N ASN A 80 -10.54 1.95 9.53
CA ASN A 80 -11.98 2.10 9.74
C ASN A 80 -12.80 1.11 8.88
N ALA A 81 -14.12 1.29 8.87
CA ALA A 81 -15.04 0.47 8.07
C ALA A 81 -14.77 0.55 6.55
N ASP A 82 -14.30 1.70 6.06
CA ASP A 82 -13.96 1.94 4.66
C ASP A 82 -12.52 1.52 4.30
N ARG A 83 -11.82 0.85 5.24
CA ARG A 83 -10.41 0.45 5.13
C ARG A 83 -9.43 1.62 5.06
N VAL A 84 -9.80 2.82 5.47
CA VAL A 84 -8.88 3.96 5.58
C VAL A 84 -7.92 3.71 6.75
N VAL A 85 -6.63 3.94 6.51
CA VAL A 85 -5.56 3.69 7.49
C VAL A 85 -5.51 4.81 8.52
N PHE A 86 -5.62 4.47 9.80
CA PHE A 86 -5.48 5.38 10.93
C PHE A 86 -4.17 5.22 11.68
N GLY A 87 -3.66 3.99 11.75
CA GLY A 87 -2.51 3.68 12.57
C GLY A 87 -1.81 2.40 12.14
N LEU A 88 -0.66 2.17 12.77
CA LEU A 88 0.15 0.98 12.59
C LEU A 88 0.57 0.46 13.97
N LEU A 89 0.43 -0.84 14.17
CA LEU A 89 1.01 -1.60 15.25
C LEU A 89 2.19 -2.38 14.71
N ARG A 90 3.35 -2.25 15.31
CA ARG A 90 4.56 -3.04 15.01
C ARG A 90 4.84 -4.01 16.15
N ALA A 91 5.87 -4.80 16.04
CA ALA A 91 6.26 -5.79 17.05
C ALA A 91 6.28 -5.19 18.48
N LYS A 92 6.81 -3.98 18.65
CA LYS A 92 6.87 -3.29 19.95
C LYS A 92 5.49 -2.97 20.50
N GLU A 93 4.60 -2.45 19.69
CA GLU A 93 3.23 -2.13 20.10
C GLU A 93 2.43 -3.42 20.39
N LEU A 94 2.60 -4.46 19.55
CA LEU A 94 1.93 -5.75 19.71
C LEU A 94 2.40 -6.54 20.96
N ALA A 95 3.57 -6.21 21.50
CA ALA A 95 4.11 -6.82 22.73
C ALA A 95 3.69 -6.07 24.01
N ALA A 96 2.94 -4.98 23.91
CA ALA A 96 2.47 -4.22 25.07
C ALA A 96 1.33 -4.94 25.80
N ASP A 97 0.78 -4.30 26.86
CA ASP A 97 -0.31 -4.83 27.67
C ASP A 97 -1.50 -5.27 26.78
N PRO A 98 -1.89 -6.57 26.80
CA PRO A 98 -2.95 -7.13 25.96
C PRO A 98 -4.34 -6.52 26.21
N GLU A 99 -4.57 -5.94 27.39
CA GLU A 99 -5.85 -5.32 27.74
C GLU A 99 -6.04 -3.92 27.19
N ARG A 100 -4.96 -3.28 26.70
CA ARG A 100 -5.05 -1.93 26.13
C ARG A 100 -5.91 -1.92 24.87
N LEU A 101 -6.60 -0.81 24.65
CA LEU A 101 -7.31 -0.55 23.40
C LEU A 101 -6.30 -0.20 22.29
N ILE A 102 -6.64 -0.59 21.06
CA ILE A 102 -5.82 -0.27 19.90
C ILE A 102 -5.65 1.24 19.72
N SER A 103 -6.69 2.03 20.01
CA SER A 103 -6.64 3.50 19.97
C SER A 103 -5.54 4.11 20.84
N GLU A 104 -5.16 3.42 21.93
CA GLU A 104 -4.14 3.88 22.88
C GLU A 104 -2.75 3.30 22.58
N ALA A 105 -2.70 2.13 21.93
CA ALA A 105 -1.48 1.39 21.68
C ALA A 105 -0.85 1.71 20.32
N MET A 106 -1.66 2.08 19.33
CA MET A 106 -1.19 2.31 17.95
C MET A 106 -0.30 3.53 17.80
N ARG A 107 0.53 3.53 16.77
CA ARG A 107 1.16 4.75 16.23
C ARG A 107 0.20 5.38 15.23
N PRO A 108 -0.32 6.58 15.52
CA PRO A 108 -1.22 7.26 14.61
C PRO A 108 -0.47 7.84 13.40
N GLY A 109 -1.17 7.96 12.27
CA GLY A 109 -0.66 8.63 11.08
C GLY A 109 0.64 8.07 10.53
N PRO A 110 0.74 6.75 10.25
CA PRO A 110 1.97 6.19 9.70
C PRO A 110 2.26 6.78 8.33
N SER A 111 3.55 6.91 7.99
CA SER A 111 3.95 7.24 6.61
C SER A 111 3.40 6.19 5.65
N THR A 112 2.71 6.62 4.61
CA THR A 112 2.10 5.76 3.60
C THR A 112 2.66 6.08 2.23
N PHE A 113 2.74 5.08 1.37
CA PHE A 113 3.15 5.27 -0.02
C PHE A 113 2.01 4.89 -0.98
N ARG A 114 2.13 5.34 -2.21
CA ARG A 114 1.16 5.04 -3.25
C ARG A 114 1.56 3.79 -4.03
N PRO A 115 0.60 3.00 -4.52
CA PRO A 115 0.87 1.74 -5.22
C PRO A 115 1.76 1.88 -6.45
N TYR A 116 1.75 3.03 -7.11
CA TYR A 116 2.51 3.29 -8.33
C TYR A 116 3.98 3.66 -8.12
N VAL A 117 4.42 3.90 -6.89
CA VAL A 117 5.82 4.24 -6.59
C VAL A 117 6.72 3.07 -6.96
N LEU A 118 7.84 3.34 -7.62
CA LEU A 118 8.80 2.31 -8.03
C LEU A 118 9.52 1.71 -6.81
N ALA A 119 9.84 0.42 -6.89
CA ALA A 119 10.54 -0.28 -5.82
C ALA A 119 11.88 0.36 -5.47
N ASP A 120 12.64 0.80 -6.46
CA ASP A 120 13.94 1.47 -6.26
C ASP A 120 13.81 2.75 -5.42
N GLU A 121 12.78 3.56 -5.69
CA GLU A 121 12.49 4.77 -4.92
C GLU A 121 12.08 4.43 -3.49
N MET A 122 11.33 3.33 -3.32
CA MET A 122 10.88 2.86 -2.02
C MET A 122 12.03 2.39 -1.13
N VAL A 123 12.98 1.62 -1.67
CA VAL A 123 14.16 1.17 -0.92
C VAL A 123 14.89 2.35 -0.31
N ASN A 124 15.22 3.36 -1.13
CA ASN A 124 15.94 4.53 -0.68
C ASN A 124 15.17 5.26 0.42
N THR A 125 13.89 5.53 0.20
CA THR A 125 13.06 6.23 1.19
C THR A 125 12.93 5.42 2.50
N MET A 126 12.75 4.10 2.42
CA MET A 126 12.63 3.25 3.61
C MET A 126 13.94 3.18 4.40
N LEU A 127 15.09 3.16 3.72
CA LEU A 127 16.41 3.18 4.36
C LEU A 127 16.68 4.53 5.04
N ASP A 128 16.46 5.63 4.34
CA ASP A 128 16.70 6.99 4.84
C ASP A 128 15.87 7.30 6.08
N HIS A 129 14.60 6.84 6.10
CA HIS A 129 13.67 7.06 7.20
C HIS A 129 13.63 5.91 8.22
N LYS A 130 14.49 4.88 8.07
CA LYS A 130 14.55 3.70 8.94
C LYS A 130 13.18 3.02 9.11
N LEU A 131 12.45 2.87 7.99
CA LEU A 131 11.13 2.26 7.96
C LEU A 131 11.26 0.76 7.69
N GLU A 132 10.94 -0.08 8.67
CA GLU A 132 10.91 -1.54 8.50
C GLU A 132 9.71 -2.00 7.67
N SER A 133 8.61 -1.26 7.77
CA SER A 133 7.37 -1.51 7.02
C SER A 133 6.58 -0.23 6.81
N SER A 134 5.79 -0.17 5.74
CA SER A 134 4.92 0.96 5.45
C SER A 134 3.62 0.53 4.78
N PRO A 135 2.46 1.06 5.20
CA PRO A 135 1.20 0.82 4.52
C PRO A 135 1.20 1.44 3.13
N ILE A 136 0.72 0.68 2.17
CA ILE A 136 0.44 1.16 0.81
C ILE A 136 -1.04 1.50 0.74
N THR A 137 -1.35 2.72 0.32
CA THR A 137 -2.72 3.24 0.30
C THR A 137 -3.09 3.88 -1.02
N THR A 138 -4.36 3.83 -1.36
CA THR A 138 -4.95 4.63 -2.43
C THR A 138 -4.90 6.13 -2.10
N SER A 139 -5.26 7.00 -3.05
CA SER A 139 -5.26 8.46 -2.84
C SER A 139 -6.21 8.92 -1.74
N ASP A 140 -7.31 8.19 -1.52
CA ASP A 140 -8.27 8.40 -0.45
C ASP A 140 -7.90 7.70 0.87
N GLY A 141 -6.67 7.14 0.97
CA GLY A 141 -6.13 6.58 2.20
C GLY A 141 -6.53 5.14 2.50
N ARG A 142 -7.21 4.44 1.60
CA ARG A 142 -7.61 3.05 1.79
C ARG A 142 -6.42 2.11 1.67
N LEU A 143 -6.36 1.13 2.56
CA LEU A 143 -5.29 0.14 2.59
C LEU A 143 -5.31 -0.77 1.36
N VAL A 144 -4.22 -0.79 0.62
CA VAL A 144 -3.92 -1.76 -0.44
C VAL A 144 -3.18 -2.97 0.14
N GLY A 145 -2.21 -2.72 1.02
CA GLY A 145 -1.43 -3.75 1.71
C GLY A 145 -0.33 -3.15 2.57
N LEU A 146 0.48 -3.99 3.18
CA LEU A 146 1.68 -3.59 3.93
C LEU A 146 2.93 -4.01 3.17
N LEU A 147 3.84 -3.08 2.96
CA LEU A 147 5.13 -3.31 2.34
C LEU A 147 6.19 -3.46 3.44
N ARG A 148 6.98 -4.52 3.39
CA ARG A 148 8.14 -4.71 4.26
C ARG A 148 9.41 -4.32 3.51
N GLN A 149 10.34 -3.67 4.19
CA GLN A 149 11.62 -3.26 3.61
C GLN A 149 12.37 -4.43 2.95
N LYS A 150 12.40 -5.59 3.61
CA LYS A 150 13.03 -6.80 3.07
C LYS A 150 12.44 -7.24 1.73
N ASP A 151 11.11 -7.21 1.59
CA ASP A 151 10.43 -7.66 0.37
C ASP A 151 10.78 -6.74 -0.82
N VAL A 152 10.99 -5.44 -0.55
CA VAL A 152 11.41 -4.46 -1.57
C VAL A 152 12.88 -4.67 -1.96
N VAL A 153 13.76 -4.86 -0.98
CA VAL A 153 15.19 -5.11 -1.23
C VAL A 153 15.39 -6.39 -2.04
N ASP A 154 14.67 -7.45 -1.72
CA ASP A 154 14.74 -8.72 -2.44
C ASP A 154 14.24 -8.57 -3.88
N ALA A 155 13.15 -7.84 -4.09
CA ALA A 155 12.61 -7.59 -5.42
C ALA A 155 13.54 -6.73 -6.31
N THR A 156 14.22 -5.75 -5.75
CA THR A 156 15.18 -4.91 -6.49
C THR A 156 16.44 -5.67 -6.88
N ARG A 157 16.89 -6.63 -6.06
CA ARG A 157 18.03 -7.50 -6.38
C ARG A 157 17.72 -8.55 -7.44
N SER A 158 16.48 -9.02 -7.50
CA SER A 158 16.06 -10.05 -8.46
C SER A 158 15.71 -9.50 -9.85
N GLY A 159 15.56 -8.19 -9.97
CA GLY A 159 15.22 -7.48 -11.22
C GLY A 159 16.41 -6.75 -11.87
N ALA A 160 17.62 -6.92 -11.36
CA ALA A 160 18.85 -6.34 -11.90
C ALA A 160 19.58 -7.30 -12.84
#